data_26790f33d82dd00e875b8bd031abed53
#
_entry.id   26790f33d82dd00e875b8bd031abed53
#
_cell.length_a   1.000
_cell.length_b   1.000
_cell.length_c   1.000
_cell.angle_alpha   90.00
_cell.angle_beta   90.00
_cell.angle_gamma   90.00
#
_symmetry.space_group_name_H-M   'P 1'
#
loop_
_entity.id
_entity.type
_entity.pdbx_description
1 polymer ?
#
loop_
_entity_poly.entity_id
_entity_poly.type
_entity_poly.pdbx_seq_one_letter_code
_entity_poly.pdbx_strand_id
1 'polypeptide(L)'
;MNLEILTPEKKLYSGEVYGVQMPGISGSFEVLEKHAPLISALKPGRLKILKDKQNHLANFDIQAGFVEVFNNKVTVLVEGAVAVE
;
A
#
# COMPACT_ATOMS: atom_id res chain seq x y z
N MET A 1 7.41 -7.10 6.56
CA MET A 1 6.12 -6.62 7.07
C MET A 1 4.98 -7.19 6.25
N ASN A 2 3.82 -7.28 6.84
CA ASN A 2 2.65 -7.83 6.18
C ASN A 2 1.85 -6.72 5.52
N LEU A 3 1.43 -6.93 4.27
CA LEU A 3 0.62 -5.97 3.53
C LEU A 3 -0.68 -6.61 3.09
N GLU A 4 -1.79 -5.89 3.31
CA GLU A 4 -3.09 -6.25 2.77
C GLU A 4 -3.65 -5.07 2.00
N ILE A 5 -4.21 -5.33 0.82
CA ILE A 5 -4.91 -4.34 0.02
C ILE A 5 -6.35 -4.80 -0.11
N LEU A 6 -7.27 -4.01 0.43
CA LEU A 6 -8.68 -4.36 0.52
C LEU A 6 -9.53 -3.33 -0.21
N THR A 7 -10.57 -3.83 -0.89
CA THR A 7 -11.66 -2.98 -1.39
C THR A 7 -12.93 -3.41 -0.65
N PRO A 8 -14.02 -2.66 -0.79
CA PRO A 8 -15.28 -3.08 -0.14
C PRO A 8 -15.73 -4.48 -0.53
N GLU A 9 -15.31 -4.95 -1.70
CA GLU A 9 -15.81 -6.21 -2.23
C GLU A 9 -14.89 -7.39 -1.97
N LYS A 10 -13.58 -7.17 -1.88
CA LYS A 10 -12.67 -8.29 -1.74
C LYS A 10 -11.26 -7.86 -1.31
N LYS A 11 -10.47 -8.84 -0.93
CA LYS A 11 -9.07 -8.67 -0.67
C LYS A 11 -8.33 -8.86 -2.00
N LEU A 12 -7.56 -7.85 -2.41
CA LEU A 12 -6.83 -7.88 -3.66
C LEU A 12 -5.40 -8.40 -3.50
N TYR A 13 -4.83 -8.22 -2.32
CA TYR A 13 -3.46 -8.64 -2.07
C TYR A 13 -3.27 -8.93 -0.59
N SER A 14 -2.45 -9.93 -0.28
CA SER A 14 -2.07 -10.24 1.09
C SER A 14 -0.74 -10.97 1.05
N GLY A 15 0.24 -10.51 1.81
CA GLY A 15 1.51 -11.19 1.87
C GLY A 15 2.60 -10.38 2.57
N GLU A 16 3.74 -11.02 2.75
CA GLU A 16 4.93 -10.37 3.29
C GLU A 16 5.63 -9.60 2.20
N VAL A 17 6.03 -8.37 2.52
CA VAL A 17 6.69 -7.50 1.56
C VAL A 17 7.84 -6.78 2.24
N TYR A 18 8.79 -6.29 1.43
CA TYR A 18 9.87 -5.45 1.92
C TYR A 18 9.38 -4.07 2.29
N GLY A 19 8.51 -3.50 1.45
CA GLY A 19 7.96 -2.18 1.68
C GLY A 19 6.85 -1.88 0.70
N VAL A 20 6.25 -0.71 0.83
CA VAL A 20 5.20 -0.26 -0.08
C VAL A 20 5.27 1.25 -0.24
N GLN A 21 5.16 1.72 -1.48
CA GLN A 21 5.13 3.14 -1.81
C GLN A 21 3.72 3.50 -2.24
N MET A 22 3.18 4.57 -1.68
CA MET A 22 1.76 4.91 -1.84
C MET A 22 1.57 6.37 -2.18
N PRO A 23 0.49 6.70 -2.93
CA PRO A 23 0.19 8.09 -3.28
C PRO A 23 -0.59 8.76 -2.16
N GLY A 24 0.10 9.35 -1.21
CA GLY A 24 -0.55 10.12 -0.15
C GLY A 24 -1.11 11.43 -0.67
N ILE A 25 -2.07 12.00 0.06
CA ILE A 25 -2.68 13.27 -0.35
C ILE A 25 -1.63 14.37 -0.46
N SER A 26 -0.65 14.38 0.44
CA SER A 26 0.39 15.40 0.45
C SER A 26 1.62 15.00 -0.36
N GLY A 27 1.57 13.87 -1.04
CA GLY A 27 2.67 13.37 -1.84
C GLY A 27 2.90 11.89 -1.62
N SER A 28 3.69 11.31 -2.51
CA SER A 28 4.06 9.90 -2.41
C SER A 28 4.93 9.67 -1.18
N PHE A 29 4.70 8.56 -0.50
CA PHE A 29 5.53 8.18 0.64
C PHE A 29 5.73 6.67 0.66
N GLU A 30 6.72 6.25 1.43
CA GLU A 30 7.16 4.86 1.46
C GLU A 30 7.11 4.35 2.89
N VAL A 31 6.59 3.13 3.07
CA VAL A 31 6.55 2.46 4.36
C VAL A 31 7.42 1.23 4.28
N LEU A 32 8.41 1.17 5.14
CA LEU A 32 9.32 0.03 5.25
C LEU A 32 9.08 -0.68 6.57
N GLU A 33 9.79 -1.79 6.76
CA GLU A 33 9.62 -2.63 7.94
C GLU A 33 9.80 -1.82 9.23
N LYS A 34 8.95 -2.11 10.21
CA LYS A 34 8.98 -1.47 11.54
C LYS A 34 8.68 0.02 11.51
N HIS A 35 7.94 0.46 10.51
CA HIS A 35 7.50 1.85 10.44
C HIS A 35 6.61 2.18 11.64
N ALA A 36 6.72 3.40 12.16
CA ALA A 36 5.88 3.85 13.27
C ALA A 36 4.40 3.82 12.87
N PRO A 37 3.50 3.69 13.85
CA PRO A 37 2.07 3.71 13.55
C PRO A 37 1.66 4.95 12.78
N LEU A 38 0.77 4.75 11.80
CA LEU A 38 0.38 5.81 10.88
C LEU A 38 -1.02 5.53 10.34
N ILE A 39 -1.83 6.58 10.22
CA ILE A 39 -3.06 6.54 9.44
C ILE A 39 -2.98 7.70 8.48
N SER A 40 -3.16 7.45 7.19
CA SER A 40 -3.04 8.49 6.19
C SER A 40 -4.05 8.29 5.08
N ALA A 41 -4.56 9.40 4.54
CA ALA A 41 -5.45 9.35 3.38
C ALA A 41 -4.62 9.20 2.11
N LEU A 42 -5.17 8.45 1.16
CA LEU A 42 -4.53 8.21 -0.12
C LEU A 42 -5.38 8.82 -1.23
N LYS A 43 -4.70 9.33 -2.25
CA LYS A 43 -5.36 9.83 -3.45
C LYS A 43 -5.22 8.81 -4.57
N PRO A 44 -6.01 8.93 -5.65
CA PRO A 44 -5.81 8.06 -6.80
C PRO A 44 -4.40 8.15 -7.33
N GLY A 45 -3.79 7.03 -7.66
CA GLY A 45 -2.44 6.99 -8.17
C GLY A 45 -1.84 5.61 -8.10
N ARG A 46 -0.52 5.54 -8.29
CA ARG A 46 0.20 4.28 -8.34
C ARG A 46 0.70 3.87 -6.96
N LEU A 47 0.37 2.66 -6.57
CA LEU A 47 0.91 2.01 -5.38
C LEU A 47 1.91 0.96 -5.85
N LYS A 48 3.11 0.95 -5.26
CA LYS A 48 4.16 -0.01 -5.63
C LYS A 48 4.49 -0.87 -4.43
N ILE A 49 4.44 -2.19 -4.63
CA ILE A 49 4.86 -3.15 -3.61
C ILE A 49 6.32 -3.45 -3.87
N LEU A 50 7.16 -3.22 -2.87
CA LEU A 50 8.60 -3.33 -3.02
C LEU A 50 9.08 -4.71 -2.60
N LYS A 51 9.93 -5.30 -3.44
CA LYS A 51 10.56 -6.58 -3.19
C LYS A 51 11.86 -6.39 -2.39
N ASP A 52 12.58 -5.32 -2.70
CA ASP A 52 13.80 -4.93 -2.02
C ASP A 52 14.07 -3.46 -2.31
N LYS A 53 15.25 -2.96 -1.98
CA LYS A 53 15.55 -1.53 -2.12
C LYS A 53 15.47 -1.03 -3.56
N GLN A 54 15.65 -1.90 -4.55
CA GLN A 54 15.78 -1.49 -5.95
C GLN A 54 14.70 -2.05 -6.85
N ASN A 55 14.00 -3.09 -6.40
CA ASN A 55 13.03 -3.79 -7.25
C ASN A 55 11.65 -3.75 -6.61
N HIS A 56 10.63 -3.70 -7.46
CA HIS A 56 9.27 -3.82 -6.98
C HIS A 56 8.70 -5.17 -7.41
N LEU A 57 7.78 -5.68 -6.58
CA LEU A 57 7.14 -6.97 -6.79
C LEU A 57 5.91 -6.85 -7.66
N ALA A 58 5.14 -5.78 -7.45
CA ALA A 58 3.88 -5.57 -8.15
C ALA A 58 3.49 -4.11 -8.04
N ASN A 59 2.64 -3.66 -8.97
CA ASN A 59 2.09 -2.32 -8.96
C ASN A 59 0.57 -2.38 -9.06
N PHE A 60 -0.09 -1.42 -8.43
CA PHE A 60 -1.53 -1.25 -8.53
C PHE A 60 -1.85 0.20 -8.80
N ASP A 61 -2.84 0.45 -9.64
CA ASP A 61 -3.44 1.78 -9.73
C ASP A 61 -4.63 1.78 -8.78
N ILE A 62 -4.59 2.64 -7.76
CA ILE A 62 -5.61 2.66 -6.73
C ILE A 62 -6.48 3.90 -6.83
N GLN A 63 -7.71 3.76 -6.35
CA GLN A 63 -8.60 4.89 -6.13
C GLN A 63 -8.33 5.46 -4.73
N ALA A 64 -9.10 6.47 -4.35
CA ALA A 64 -8.93 7.10 -3.04
C ALA A 64 -9.21 6.12 -1.91
N GLY A 65 -8.59 6.34 -0.77
CA GLY A 65 -8.80 5.50 0.41
C GLY A 65 -7.88 5.91 1.54
N PHE A 66 -7.55 4.93 2.37
CA PHE A 66 -6.72 5.14 3.55
C PHE A 66 -5.74 4.01 3.71
N VAL A 67 -4.66 4.30 4.43
CA VAL A 67 -3.72 3.27 4.86
C VAL A 67 -3.55 3.37 6.36
N GLU A 68 -3.49 2.21 7.00
CA GLU A 68 -3.16 2.10 8.41
C GLU A 68 -1.89 1.26 8.55
N VAL A 69 -0.92 1.78 9.31
CA VAL A 69 0.31 1.05 9.63
C VAL A 69 0.33 0.83 11.13
N PHE A 70 0.41 -0.43 11.56
CA PHE A 70 0.44 -0.75 12.97
C PHE A 70 1.07 -2.12 13.17
N ASN A 71 1.99 -2.22 14.12
CA ASN A 71 2.64 -3.49 14.47
C ASN A 71 3.21 -4.23 13.25
N ASN A 72 3.93 -3.51 12.41
CA ASN A 72 4.57 -4.07 11.22
C ASN A 72 3.57 -4.67 10.23
N LYS A 73 2.34 -4.15 10.25
CA LYS A 73 1.29 -4.54 9.32
C LYS A 73 0.73 -3.29 8.64
N VAL A 74 0.62 -3.37 7.32
CA VAL A 74 0.08 -2.29 6.51
C VAL A 74 -1.26 -2.74 5.93
N THR A 75 -2.31 -1.99 6.20
CA THR A 75 -3.64 -2.27 5.67
C THR A 75 -4.05 -1.11 4.79
N VAL A 76 -4.25 -1.38 3.50
CA VAL A 76 -4.68 -0.39 2.52
C VAL A 76 -6.13 -0.64 2.20
N LEU A 77 -6.97 0.37 2.47
CA LEU A 77 -8.42 0.30 2.23
C LEU A 77 -8.75 1.33 1.16
N VAL A 78 -9.09 0.88 -0.03
CA VAL A 78 -9.34 1.76 -1.17
C VAL A 78 -10.68 1.41 -1.82
N GLU A 79 -11.24 2.37 -2.54
CA GLU A 79 -12.51 2.17 -3.23
C GLU A 79 -12.38 1.18 -4.37
N GLY A 80 -11.22 1.14 -4.99
CA GLY A 80 -10.94 0.20 -6.05
C GLY A 80 -9.46 0.20 -6.37
N ALA A 81 -9.00 -0.87 -7.02
CA ALA A 81 -7.61 -0.99 -7.44
C ALA A 81 -7.52 -1.97 -8.59
N VAL A 82 -6.58 -1.73 -9.48
CA VAL A 82 -6.32 -2.58 -10.64
C VAL A 82 -4.84 -2.88 -10.68
N ALA A 83 -4.50 -4.16 -10.81
CA ALA A 83 -3.10 -4.55 -10.97
C ALA A 83 -2.59 -4.04 -12.32
N VAL A 84 -1.37 -3.51 -12.33
CA VAL A 84 -0.71 -3.03 -13.55
C VAL A 84 0.64 -3.69 -13.70
N GLU A 85 1.03 -3.89 -14.94
CA GLU A 85 2.31 -4.50 -15.24
C GLU A 85 3.42 -3.50 -15.38
#